data_1c8c238f7500eff6fcae30f36eab416f
#
_entry.id   1c8c238f7500eff6fcae30f36eab416f
#
_cell.length_a   1.000
_cell.length_b   1.000
_cell.length_c   1.000
_cell.angle_alpha   90.00
_cell.angle_beta   90.00
_cell.angle_gamma   90.00
#
_symmetry.space_group_name_H-M   'P 1'
#
loop_
_entity.id
_entity.type
_entity.pdbx_description
1 polymer ?
#
loop_
_entity_poly.entity_id
_entity_poly.type
_entity_poly.pdbx_seq_one_letter_code
_entity_poly.pdbx_strand_id
1 'polypeptide(L)'
;MKSITEQLEEGIKFHRWRYRKAARYLAYFQSFSNSYAPLELLRERYEEALSHPEVVGLVIGTRPDTIDEEKLAYLGELAERYYVAVEYGVESTCNRTLERINRGHDFGCAKRAIELTAAMGLHVGAHFILGLPGESRDMLISQTEIINRLPLSTVKFHQLQIFKDTAMAAEYDRSPEEFSMFGLEEYIDLVVEILRRLRPDLVVERFASEAPPRYHYGPNWGLIRNEQLWQLLEKRLLERGCYQGELYGLKG
;
A
#
# COMPACT_ATOMS: atom_id res chain seq x y z
N MET A 1 -6.65 23.43 13.14
CA MET A 1 -6.18 22.36 12.20
C MET A 1 -5.70 23.11 10.96
N LYS A 2 -4.58 22.71 10.32
CA LYS A 2 -4.12 23.35 9.08
C LYS A 2 -5.08 23.03 7.94
N SER A 3 -5.32 24.00 7.02
CA SER A 3 -6.05 23.77 5.78
C SER A 3 -5.33 22.77 4.87
N ILE A 4 -5.97 22.23 3.86
CA ILE A 4 -5.32 21.35 2.88
C ILE A 4 -4.24 22.16 2.12
N THR A 5 -4.55 23.38 1.75
CA THR A 5 -3.59 24.29 1.08
C THR A 5 -2.33 24.50 1.90
N GLU A 6 -2.45 24.81 3.20
CA GLU A 6 -1.29 24.98 4.08
C GLU A 6 -0.43 23.70 4.19
N GLN A 7 -1.08 22.52 4.26
CA GLN A 7 -0.38 21.23 4.29
C GLN A 7 0.36 20.96 2.98
N LEU A 8 -0.25 21.27 1.84
CA LEU A 8 0.35 21.14 0.51
C LEU A 8 1.55 22.06 0.33
N GLU A 9 1.43 23.34 0.69
CA GLU A 9 2.54 24.30 0.59
C GLU A 9 3.75 23.88 1.41
N GLU A 10 3.52 23.38 2.64
CA GLU A 10 4.60 22.84 3.49
C GLU A 10 5.23 21.59 2.88
N GLY A 11 4.41 20.66 2.37
CA GLY A 11 4.86 19.44 1.71
C GLY A 11 5.67 19.75 0.44
N ILE A 12 5.17 20.62 -0.41
CA ILE A 12 5.84 21.06 -1.65
C ILE A 12 7.18 21.73 -1.32
N LYS A 13 7.21 22.62 -0.33
CA LYS A 13 8.44 23.27 0.11
C LYS A 13 9.49 22.26 0.57
N PHE A 14 9.08 21.25 1.34
CA PHE A 14 9.95 20.17 1.78
C PHE A 14 10.47 19.33 0.61
N HIS A 15 9.58 18.96 -0.32
CA HIS A 15 9.95 18.11 -1.46
C HIS A 15 10.79 18.83 -2.50
N ARG A 16 10.61 20.13 -2.72
CA ARG A 16 11.49 20.95 -3.60
C ARG A 16 12.95 20.92 -3.17
N TRP A 17 13.19 20.92 -1.87
CA TRP A 17 14.55 20.79 -1.36
C TRP A 17 15.15 19.41 -1.66
N ARG A 18 14.35 18.36 -1.56
CA ARG A 18 14.79 16.96 -1.77
C ARG A 18 14.79 16.55 -3.25
N TYR A 19 13.80 16.99 -4.00
CA TYR A 19 13.60 16.63 -5.41
C TYR A 19 13.59 17.90 -6.29
N ARG A 20 14.77 18.44 -6.53
CA ARG A 20 14.95 19.75 -7.20
C ARG A 20 14.35 19.86 -8.60
N LYS A 21 14.07 18.73 -9.27
CA LYS A 21 13.49 18.68 -10.62
C LYS A 21 11.97 18.50 -10.61
N ALA A 22 11.35 18.25 -9.45
CA ALA A 22 9.90 18.10 -9.37
C ALA A 22 9.22 19.47 -9.51
N ALA A 23 8.35 19.59 -10.51
CA ALA A 23 7.58 20.79 -10.82
C ALA A 23 6.06 20.57 -10.64
N ARG A 24 5.62 19.32 -10.51
CA ARG A 24 4.23 18.93 -10.36
C ARG A 24 4.11 17.84 -9.30
N TYR A 25 3.00 17.83 -8.57
CA TYR A 25 2.79 16.97 -7.41
C TYR A 25 1.43 16.31 -7.47
N LEU A 26 1.33 15.14 -6.85
CA LEU A 26 0.07 14.51 -6.49
C LEU A 26 -0.24 14.82 -5.02
N ALA A 27 -1.44 15.26 -4.73
CA ALA A 27 -1.89 15.42 -3.36
C ALA A 27 -2.25 14.03 -2.80
N TYR A 28 -1.45 13.56 -1.84
CA TYR A 28 -1.62 12.24 -1.25
C TYR A 28 -2.33 12.32 0.10
N PHE A 29 -3.58 11.91 0.11
CA PHE A 29 -4.41 11.75 1.30
C PHE A 29 -4.14 10.38 1.92
N GLN A 30 -3.30 10.33 2.95
CA GLN A 30 -2.83 9.06 3.51
C GLN A 30 -3.29 8.77 4.93
N SER A 31 -3.47 9.79 5.79
CA SER A 31 -3.79 9.59 7.20
C SER A 31 -5.21 9.09 7.39
N PHE A 32 -5.39 7.96 8.10
CA PHE A 32 -6.70 7.32 8.33
C PHE A 32 -7.40 6.84 7.04
N SER A 33 -8.74 6.88 7.02
CA SER A 33 -9.56 6.51 5.86
C SER A 33 -10.09 7.78 5.19
N ASN A 34 -9.49 8.16 4.08
CA ASN A 34 -9.76 9.46 3.45
C ASN A 34 -11.01 9.50 2.56
N SER A 35 -11.79 8.43 2.55
CA SER A 35 -13.15 8.41 2.00
C SER A 35 -14.24 8.28 3.08
N TYR A 36 -13.86 8.25 4.38
CA TYR A 36 -14.80 8.13 5.50
C TYR A 36 -15.33 9.49 5.92
N ALA A 37 -16.12 10.09 5.03
CA ALA A 37 -16.84 11.36 5.27
C ALA A 37 -18.02 11.46 4.31
N PRO A 38 -19.00 12.37 4.55
CA PRO A 38 -20.01 12.76 3.56
C PRO A 38 -19.35 13.28 2.27
N LEU A 39 -19.98 13.02 1.12
CA LEU A 39 -19.43 13.37 -0.18
C LEU A 39 -19.13 14.87 -0.32
N GLU A 40 -20.00 15.73 0.22
CA GLU A 40 -19.84 17.19 0.18
C GLU A 40 -18.52 17.63 0.83
N LEU A 41 -18.18 17.04 1.98
CA LEU A 41 -16.91 17.35 2.66
C LEU A 41 -15.70 16.80 1.89
N LEU A 42 -15.84 15.65 1.24
CA LEU A 42 -14.78 15.10 0.40
C LEU A 42 -14.55 15.97 -0.83
N ARG A 43 -15.63 16.46 -1.47
CA ARG A 43 -15.57 17.41 -2.59
C ARG A 43 -14.80 18.67 -2.19
N GLU A 44 -15.19 19.30 -1.10
CA GLU A 44 -14.50 20.50 -0.57
C GLU A 44 -13.00 20.27 -0.42
N ARG A 45 -12.61 19.14 0.20
CA ARG A 45 -11.21 18.85 0.47
C ARG A 45 -10.40 18.49 -0.76
N TYR A 46 -10.97 17.72 -1.67
CA TYR A 46 -10.27 17.30 -2.89
C TYR A 46 -10.16 18.47 -3.87
N GLU A 47 -11.21 19.30 -3.99
CA GLU A 47 -11.18 20.50 -4.82
C GLU A 47 -10.22 21.56 -4.24
N GLU A 48 -10.15 21.72 -2.92
CA GLU A 48 -9.13 22.57 -2.27
C GLU A 48 -7.73 22.11 -2.68
N ALA A 49 -7.44 20.80 -2.64
CA ALA A 49 -6.14 20.28 -3.06
C ALA A 49 -5.86 20.52 -4.54
N LEU A 50 -6.84 20.30 -5.41
CA LEU A 50 -6.72 20.46 -6.87
C LEU A 50 -6.68 21.92 -7.31
N SER A 51 -7.09 22.88 -6.46
CA SER A 51 -6.97 24.31 -6.73
C SER A 51 -5.53 24.81 -6.70
N HIS A 52 -4.61 24.05 -6.08
CA HIS A 52 -3.20 24.41 -6.04
C HIS A 52 -2.54 24.24 -7.42
N PRO A 53 -1.85 25.26 -7.97
CA PRO A 53 -1.39 25.27 -9.38
C PRO A 53 -0.34 24.20 -9.71
N GLU A 54 0.35 23.68 -8.72
CA GLU A 54 1.37 22.64 -8.89
C GLU A 54 0.82 21.21 -8.65
N VAL A 55 -0.44 21.08 -8.23
CA VAL A 55 -1.09 19.78 -8.02
C VAL A 55 -1.77 19.33 -9.31
N VAL A 56 -1.42 18.14 -9.78
CA VAL A 56 -1.94 17.57 -11.04
C VAL A 56 -2.83 16.36 -10.82
N GLY A 57 -3.08 15.99 -9.58
CA GLY A 57 -3.94 14.86 -9.26
C GLY A 57 -3.97 14.50 -7.79
N LEU A 58 -4.73 13.46 -7.50
CA LEU A 58 -5.00 12.94 -6.16
C LEU A 58 -4.57 11.48 -6.04
N VAL A 59 -4.04 11.12 -4.89
CA VAL A 59 -3.91 9.73 -4.43
C VAL A 59 -4.64 9.62 -3.10
N ILE A 60 -5.63 8.75 -3.03
CA ILE A 60 -6.54 8.64 -1.88
C ILE A 60 -6.32 7.28 -1.22
N GLY A 61 -5.54 7.27 -0.12
CA GLY A 61 -5.37 6.09 0.73
C GLY A 61 -6.58 5.91 1.64
N THR A 62 -7.26 4.77 1.55
CA THR A 62 -8.49 4.54 2.32
C THR A 62 -8.73 3.07 2.64
N ARG A 63 -9.75 2.83 3.48
CA ARG A 63 -10.27 1.49 3.73
C ARG A 63 -11.31 1.12 2.66
N PRO A 64 -11.37 -0.16 2.25
CA PRO A 64 -12.32 -0.57 1.21
C PRO A 64 -13.79 -0.51 1.63
N ASP A 65 -14.09 -0.55 2.92
CA ASP A 65 -15.44 -0.48 3.48
C ASP A 65 -15.99 0.96 3.63
N THR A 66 -15.20 1.97 3.27
CA THR A 66 -15.59 3.39 3.39
C THR A 66 -15.83 4.07 2.03
N ILE A 67 -15.70 3.33 0.94
CA ILE A 67 -15.99 3.79 -0.42
C ILE A 67 -17.34 3.25 -0.90
N ASP A 68 -18.03 4.02 -1.72
CA ASP A 68 -19.30 3.67 -2.35
C ASP A 68 -19.37 4.19 -3.78
N GLU A 69 -20.42 3.80 -4.52
CA GLU A 69 -20.59 4.17 -5.93
C GLU A 69 -20.71 5.68 -6.14
N GLU A 70 -21.33 6.41 -5.22
CA GLU A 70 -21.50 7.85 -5.32
C GLU A 70 -20.13 8.58 -5.25
N LYS A 71 -19.28 8.18 -4.30
CA LYS A 71 -17.92 8.71 -4.16
C LYS A 71 -17.06 8.34 -5.37
N LEU A 72 -17.19 7.09 -5.86
CA LEU A 72 -16.44 6.64 -7.04
C LEU A 72 -16.89 7.36 -8.31
N ALA A 73 -18.18 7.64 -8.49
CA ALA A 73 -18.67 8.42 -9.61
C ALA A 73 -18.06 9.83 -9.60
N TYR A 74 -18.03 10.50 -8.46
CA TYR A 74 -17.38 11.80 -8.31
C TYR A 74 -15.88 11.75 -8.61
N LEU A 75 -15.17 10.73 -8.13
CA LEU A 75 -13.75 10.56 -8.44
C LEU A 75 -13.52 10.30 -9.94
N GLY A 76 -14.45 9.59 -10.59
CA GLY A 76 -14.47 9.42 -12.05
C GLY A 76 -14.60 10.73 -12.81
N GLU A 77 -15.50 11.63 -12.38
CA GLU A 77 -15.62 12.99 -12.94
C GLU A 77 -14.31 13.78 -12.81
N LEU A 78 -13.61 13.67 -11.67
CA LEU A 78 -12.31 14.30 -11.48
C LEU A 78 -11.24 13.71 -12.38
N ALA A 79 -11.29 12.40 -12.64
CA ALA A 79 -10.32 11.69 -13.47
C ALA A 79 -10.37 12.08 -14.95
N GLU A 80 -11.44 12.74 -15.43
CA GLU A 80 -11.48 13.31 -16.77
C GLU A 80 -10.45 14.45 -16.99
N ARG A 81 -9.98 15.07 -15.90
CA ARG A 81 -9.09 16.24 -15.96
C ARG A 81 -7.80 16.08 -15.17
N TYR A 82 -7.78 15.20 -14.19
CA TYR A 82 -6.69 15.03 -13.25
C TYR A 82 -6.27 13.57 -13.13
N TYR A 83 -5.06 13.31 -12.70
CA TYR A 83 -4.70 11.96 -12.28
C TYR A 83 -5.42 11.63 -10.96
N VAL A 84 -6.19 10.55 -10.92
CA VAL A 84 -6.87 10.10 -9.69
C VAL A 84 -6.56 8.63 -9.45
N ALA A 85 -6.02 8.33 -8.28
CA ALA A 85 -5.77 6.97 -7.83
C ALA A 85 -6.41 6.73 -6.46
N VAL A 86 -7.00 5.56 -6.26
CA VAL A 86 -7.50 5.10 -4.97
C VAL A 86 -6.67 3.92 -4.50
N GLU A 87 -6.08 4.03 -3.31
CA GLU A 87 -5.24 3.00 -2.71
C GLU A 87 -5.92 2.37 -1.50
N TYR A 88 -6.14 1.08 -1.56
CA TYR A 88 -6.82 0.33 -0.51
C TYR A 88 -5.85 -0.39 0.43
N GLY A 89 -6.00 -0.17 1.73
CA GLY A 89 -5.36 -1.00 2.75
C GLY A 89 -6.08 -2.36 2.82
N VAL A 90 -5.68 -3.30 1.98
CA VAL A 90 -6.20 -4.68 1.95
C VAL A 90 -5.59 -5.51 3.06
N GLU A 91 -4.30 -5.36 3.27
CA GLU A 91 -3.41 -5.97 4.24
C GLU A 91 -3.15 -7.47 4.01
N SER A 92 -4.19 -8.29 3.78
CA SER A 92 -4.11 -9.72 3.47
C SER A 92 -5.27 -10.17 2.58
N THR A 93 -5.09 -11.25 1.84
CA THR A 93 -6.18 -11.94 1.13
C THR A 93 -6.85 -13.03 1.99
N CYS A 94 -6.33 -13.28 3.20
CA CYS A 94 -6.82 -14.31 4.12
C CYS A 94 -7.78 -13.71 5.15
N ASN A 95 -9.07 -14.08 5.09
CA ASN A 95 -10.09 -13.55 6.02
C ASN A 95 -9.79 -13.87 7.49
N ARG A 96 -9.23 -15.05 7.78
CA ARG A 96 -8.83 -15.42 9.15
C ARG A 96 -7.76 -14.47 9.69
N THR A 97 -6.81 -14.07 8.86
CA THR A 97 -5.78 -13.08 9.21
C THR A 97 -6.40 -11.72 9.44
N LEU A 98 -7.29 -11.26 8.54
CA LEU A 98 -7.98 -9.97 8.65
C LEU A 98 -8.83 -9.89 9.93
N GLU A 99 -9.53 -10.96 10.29
CA GLU A 99 -10.29 -11.06 11.53
C GLU A 99 -9.37 -10.98 12.75
N ARG A 100 -8.26 -11.75 12.75
CA ARG A 100 -7.28 -11.76 13.84
C ARG A 100 -6.66 -10.39 14.12
N ILE A 101 -6.34 -9.63 13.08
CA ILE A 101 -5.78 -8.28 13.23
C ILE A 101 -6.86 -7.21 13.44
N ASN A 102 -8.11 -7.60 13.62
CA ASN A 102 -9.27 -6.71 13.78
C ASN A 102 -9.36 -5.65 12.67
N ARG A 103 -9.21 -6.08 11.40
CA ARG A 103 -9.19 -5.17 10.25
C ARG A 103 -10.52 -4.45 10.03
N GLY A 104 -11.65 -5.05 10.47
CA GLY A 104 -12.99 -4.50 10.39
C GLY A 104 -13.67 -4.67 9.03
N HIS A 105 -13.02 -5.33 8.07
CA HIS A 105 -13.61 -5.78 6.80
C HIS A 105 -12.93 -7.08 6.35
N ASP A 106 -13.59 -7.84 5.49
CA ASP A 106 -13.07 -9.05 4.86
C ASP A 106 -12.42 -8.77 3.50
N PHE A 107 -11.76 -9.76 2.94
CA PHE A 107 -11.16 -9.66 1.61
C PHE A 107 -12.22 -9.50 0.51
N GLY A 108 -13.42 -10.06 0.69
CA GLY A 108 -14.54 -9.88 -0.24
C GLY A 108 -14.95 -8.41 -0.38
N CYS A 109 -14.96 -7.66 0.73
CA CYS A 109 -15.18 -6.22 0.73
C CYS A 109 -14.08 -5.49 -0.06
N ALA A 110 -12.81 -5.81 0.19
CA ALA A 110 -11.68 -5.21 -0.52
C ALA A 110 -11.72 -5.51 -2.02
N LYS A 111 -12.02 -6.75 -2.40
CA LYS A 111 -12.16 -7.15 -3.80
C LYS A 111 -13.25 -6.35 -4.51
N ARG A 112 -14.44 -6.23 -3.92
CA ARG A 112 -15.54 -5.42 -4.50
C ARG A 112 -15.17 -3.96 -4.69
N ALA A 113 -14.53 -3.34 -3.69
CA ALA A 113 -14.09 -1.95 -3.79
C ALA A 113 -13.08 -1.75 -4.93
N ILE A 114 -12.11 -2.64 -5.07
CA ILE A 114 -11.11 -2.64 -6.15
C ILE A 114 -11.79 -2.79 -7.52
N GLU A 115 -12.70 -3.76 -7.66
CA GLU A 115 -13.42 -4.02 -8.92
C GLU A 115 -14.31 -2.85 -9.33
N LEU A 116 -15.06 -2.27 -8.39
CA LEU A 116 -15.89 -1.09 -8.63
C LEU A 116 -15.05 0.12 -9.04
N THR A 117 -13.94 0.37 -8.35
CA THR A 117 -13.05 1.50 -8.65
C THR A 117 -12.43 1.35 -10.05
N ALA A 118 -11.98 0.16 -10.41
CA ALA A 118 -11.44 -0.11 -11.73
C ALA A 118 -12.51 0.01 -12.84
N ALA A 119 -13.75 -0.39 -12.55
CA ALA A 119 -14.88 -0.25 -13.50
C ALA A 119 -15.22 1.22 -13.79
N MET A 120 -14.90 2.15 -12.89
CA MET A 120 -15.01 3.60 -13.11
C MET A 120 -13.82 4.19 -13.88
N GLY A 121 -12.87 3.37 -14.35
CA GLY A 121 -11.69 3.82 -15.08
C GLY A 121 -10.62 4.49 -14.22
N LEU A 122 -10.70 4.36 -12.89
CA LEU A 122 -9.74 4.93 -11.94
C LEU A 122 -8.52 4.03 -11.78
N HIS A 123 -7.36 4.64 -11.46
CA HIS A 123 -6.20 3.85 -11.03
C HIS A 123 -6.43 3.27 -9.64
N VAL A 124 -6.14 1.97 -9.49
CA VAL A 124 -6.35 1.25 -8.24
C VAL A 124 -5.04 0.73 -7.71
N GLY A 125 -4.72 1.10 -6.46
CA GLY A 125 -3.62 0.56 -5.70
C GLY A 125 -4.09 -0.33 -4.55
N ALA A 126 -3.25 -1.28 -4.14
CA ALA A 126 -3.51 -2.10 -2.95
C ALA A 126 -2.26 -2.21 -2.08
N HIS A 127 -2.46 -2.18 -0.77
CA HIS A 127 -1.41 -2.38 0.22
C HIS A 127 -1.56 -3.76 0.87
N PHE A 128 -0.45 -4.49 1.00
CA PHE A 128 -0.38 -5.79 1.66
C PHE A 128 0.74 -5.78 2.69
N ILE A 129 0.51 -6.46 3.82
CA ILE A 129 1.50 -6.63 4.87
C ILE A 129 2.00 -8.08 4.84
N LEU A 130 3.30 -8.26 4.71
CA LEU A 130 3.95 -9.56 4.71
C LEU A 130 4.45 -9.90 6.13
N GLY A 131 4.03 -11.06 6.64
CA GLY A 131 4.40 -11.55 7.96
C GLY A 131 3.34 -11.35 9.04
N LEU A 132 2.08 -11.08 8.66
CA LEU A 132 0.96 -11.03 9.60
C LEU A 132 0.83 -12.35 10.38
N PRO A 133 0.38 -12.31 11.65
CA PRO A 133 0.33 -13.49 12.50
C PRO A 133 -0.53 -14.61 11.89
N GLY A 134 0.02 -15.83 11.89
CA GLY A 134 -0.60 -17.01 11.31
C GLY A 134 -0.42 -17.20 9.81
N GLU A 135 0.29 -16.29 9.12
CA GLU A 135 0.61 -16.45 7.70
C GLU A 135 2.02 -17.06 7.51
N SER A 136 2.06 -18.24 6.90
CA SER A 136 3.31 -18.88 6.52
C SER A 136 3.89 -18.25 5.24
N ARG A 137 5.20 -18.48 5.00
CA ARG A 137 5.86 -18.06 3.76
C ARG A 137 5.13 -18.56 2.51
N ASP A 138 4.67 -19.80 2.50
CA ASP A 138 3.98 -20.39 1.36
C ASP A 138 2.60 -19.75 1.14
N MET A 139 1.90 -19.42 2.22
CA MET A 139 0.65 -18.64 2.13
C MET A 139 0.88 -17.26 1.51
N LEU A 140 1.94 -16.55 1.92
CA LEU A 140 2.28 -15.23 1.38
C LEU A 140 2.60 -15.32 -0.12
N ILE A 141 3.32 -16.34 -0.55
CA ILE A 141 3.62 -16.58 -1.97
C ILE A 141 2.33 -16.93 -2.73
N SER A 142 1.47 -17.79 -2.20
CA SER A 142 0.22 -18.17 -2.87
C SER A 142 -0.77 -17.03 -3.04
N GLN A 143 -0.72 -15.99 -2.19
CA GLN A 143 -1.56 -14.78 -2.35
C GLN A 143 -1.32 -14.08 -3.69
N THR A 144 -0.15 -14.25 -4.33
CA THR A 144 0.14 -13.67 -5.64
C THR A 144 -0.86 -14.08 -6.73
N GLU A 145 -1.39 -15.31 -6.66
CA GLU A 145 -2.42 -15.77 -7.61
C GLU A 145 -3.72 -14.95 -7.49
N ILE A 146 -4.09 -14.59 -6.25
CA ILE A 146 -5.27 -13.78 -5.98
C ILE A 146 -5.01 -12.34 -6.41
N ILE A 147 -3.86 -11.78 -6.06
CA ILE A 147 -3.44 -10.41 -6.41
C ILE A 147 -3.43 -10.24 -7.94
N ASN A 148 -2.92 -11.21 -8.69
CA ASN A 148 -2.87 -11.18 -10.15
C ASN A 148 -4.25 -11.10 -10.82
N ARG A 149 -5.31 -11.58 -10.17
CA ARG A 149 -6.69 -11.55 -10.69
C ARG A 149 -7.41 -10.23 -10.39
N LEU A 150 -6.86 -9.41 -9.51
CA LEU A 150 -7.43 -8.11 -9.19
C LEU A 150 -7.05 -7.08 -10.27
N PRO A 151 -7.96 -6.18 -10.66
CA PRO A 151 -7.70 -5.12 -11.63
C PRO A 151 -6.89 -3.97 -11.02
N LEU A 152 -5.72 -4.30 -10.45
CA LEU A 152 -4.82 -3.34 -9.82
C LEU A 152 -3.91 -2.68 -10.85
N SER A 153 -3.69 -1.38 -10.72
CA SER A 153 -2.63 -0.64 -11.41
C SER A 153 -1.31 -0.73 -10.65
N THR A 154 -1.38 -0.67 -9.33
CA THR A 154 -0.21 -0.63 -8.45
C THR A 154 -0.39 -1.51 -7.22
N VAL A 155 0.73 -1.92 -6.62
CA VAL A 155 0.75 -2.63 -5.33
C VAL A 155 1.88 -2.11 -4.45
N LYS A 156 1.64 -2.08 -3.15
CA LYS A 156 2.65 -1.79 -2.12
C LYS A 156 2.74 -2.96 -1.16
N PHE A 157 3.94 -3.45 -0.93
CA PHE A 157 4.21 -4.43 0.11
C PHE A 157 4.86 -3.76 1.31
N HIS A 158 4.47 -4.18 2.49
CA HIS A 158 5.05 -3.74 3.75
C HIS A 158 5.44 -4.99 4.55
N GLN A 159 6.63 -4.97 5.15
CA GLN A 159 6.92 -5.95 6.20
C GLN A 159 6.06 -5.66 7.42
N LEU A 160 5.69 -6.68 8.16
CA LEU A 160 5.08 -6.50 9.47
C LEU A 160 6.01 -5.70 10.37
N GLN A 161 5.49 -4.63 10.94
CA GLN A 161 6.15 -3.84 11.99
C GLN A 161 5.23 -3.80 13.21
N ILE A 162 5.69 -4.36 14.32
CA ILE A 162 4.98 -4.30 15.59
C ILE A 162 5.37 -2.98 16.27
N PHE A 163 4.38 -2.25 16.77
CA PHE A 163 4.59 -1.01 17.48
C PHE A 163 4.38 -1.20 18.99
N LYS A 164 5.18 -0.49 19.80
CA LYS A 164 5.04 -0.49 21.24
C LYS A 164 3.63 -0.07 21.66
N ASP A 165 3.19 -0.57 22.81
CA ASP A 165 1.92 -0.21 23.43
C ASP A 165 0.67 -0.53 22.58
N THR A 166 0.78 -1.55 21.71
CA THR A 166 -0.33 -2.06 20.90
C THR A 166 -0.79 -3.44 21.35
N ALA A 167 -2.03 -3.80 21.02
CA ALA A 167 -2.54 -5.16 21.26
C ALA A 167 -1.67 -6.22 20.56
N MET A 168 -1.13 -5.91 19.38
CA MET A 168 -0.24 -6.80 18.63
C MET A 168 1.09 -7.02 19.35
N ALA A 169 1.67 -6.02 20.03
CA ALA A 169 2.86 -6.19 20.85
C ALA A 169 2.59 -7.15 22.02
N ALA A 170 1.45 -6.98 22.70
CA ALA A 170 1.05 -7.89 23.77
C ALA A 170 0.73 -9.32 23.28
N GLU A 171 0.26 -9.47 22.05
CA GLU A 171 0.06 -10.78 21.42
C GLU A 171 1.41 -11.43 21.07
N TYR A 172 2.33 -10.66 20.51
CA TYR A 172 3.69 -11.12 20.21
C TYR A 172 4.43 -11.63 21.45
N ASP A 173 4.30 -10.96 22.59
CA ASP A 173 4.89 -11.42 23.87
C ASP A 173 4.33 -12.78 24.33
N ARG A 174 3.06 -13.06 24.04
CA ARG A 174 2.43 -14.33 24.45
C ARG A 174 2.71 -15.50 23.51
N SER A 175 2.84 -15.22 22.22
CA SER A 175 2.94 -16.26 21.18
C SER A 175 3.83 -15.80 20.03
N PRO A 176 5.13 -15.56 20.26
CA PRO A 176 6.03 -15.02 19.23
C PRO A 176 6.20 -15.98 18.03
N GLU A 177 5.98 -17.29 18.23
CA GLU A 177 6.04 -18.32 17.19
C GLU A 177 4.94 -18.19 16.13
N GLU A 178 3.87 -17.47 16.43
CA GLU A 178 2.77 -17.19 15.48
C GLU A 178 3.08 -16.06 14.49
N PHE A 179 4.21 -15.38 14.68
CA PHE A 179 4.61 -14.23 13.88
C PHE A 179 5.80 -14.54 12.98
N SER A 180 5.63 -14.33 11.68
CA SER A 180 6.73 -14.45 10.70
C SER A 180 7.54 -13.16 10.64
N MET A 181 8.36 -12.92 11.68
CA MET A 181 9.26 -11.75 11.74
C MET A 181 10.50 -12.00 10.88
N PHE A 182 10.38 -11.83 9.58
CA PHE A 182 11.47 -12.07 8.63
C PHE A 182 12.69 -11.20 8.91
N GLY A 183 13.88 -11.80 8.92
CA GLY A 183 15.13 -11.07 8.77
C GLY A 183 15.22 -10.38 7.41
N LEU A 184 16.13 -9.41 7.25
CA LEU A 184 16.25 -8.65 6.00
C LEU A 184 16.47 -9.54 4.78
N GLU A 185 17.42 -10.47 4.86
CA GLU A 185 17.75 -11.39 3.76
C GLU A 185 16.59 -12.33 3.41
N GLU A 186 15.91 -12.86 4.45
CA GLU A 186 14.73 -13.71 4.27
C GLU A 186 13.57 -12.95 3.62
N TYR A 187 13.39 -11.69 3.99
CA TYR A 187 12.38 -10.81 3.39
C TYR A 187 12.70 -10.51 1.92
N ILE A 188 13.96 -10.20 1.60
CA ILE A 188 14.41 -10.00 0.22
C ILE A 188 14.11 -11.26 -0.60
N ASP A 189 14.43 -12.44 -0.08
CA ASP A 189 14.17 -13.72 -0.74
C ASP A 189 12.67 -14.01 -0.92
N LEU A 190 11.84 -13.64 0.06
CA LEU A 190 10.39 -13.73 -0.05
C LEU A 190 9.86 -12.78 -1.14
N VAL A 191 10.28 -11.52 -1.13
CA VAL A 191 9.84 -10.52 -2.12
C VAL A 191 10.26 -10.89 -3.53
N VAL A 192 11.45 -11.43 -3.73
CA VAL A 192 11.91 -11.96 -5.02
C VAL A 192 10.96 -13.08 -5.51
N GLU A 193 10.59 -14.03 -4.64
CA GLU A 193 9.65 -15.10 -4.98
C GLU A 193 8.23 -14.58 -5.31
N ILE A 194 7.79 -13.54 -4.64
CA ILE A 194 6.54 -12.83 -4.94
C ILE A 194 6.64 -12.17 -6.30
N LEU A 195 7.70 -11.39 -6.56
CA LEU A 195 7.90 -10.67 -7.83
C LEU A 195 7.90 -11.62 -9.04
N ARG A 196 8.58 -12.75 -8.95
CA ARG A 196 8.62 -13.75 -10.02
C ARG A 196 7.23 -14.25 -10.43
N ARG A 197 6.26 -14.24 -9.50
CA ARG A 197 4.89 -14.74 -9.71
C ARG A 197 3.87 -13.64 -9.99
N LEU A 198 4.17 -12.40 -9.69
CA LEU A 198 3.30 -11.27 -10.03
C LEU A 198 3.26 -11.08 -11.55
N ARG A 199 2.08 -10.69 -12.08
CA ARG A 199 1.96 -10.33 -13.48
C ARG A 199 2.92 -9.17 -13.83
N PRO A 200 3.55 -9.20 -15.02
CA PRO A 200 4.64 -8.27 -15.35
C PRO A 200 4.20 -6.81 -15.51
N ASP A 201 2.91 -6.56 -15.76
CA ASP A 201 2.33 -5.21 -15.92
C ASP A 201 1.90 -4.55 -14.59
N LEU A 202 1.92 -5.28 -13.46
CA LEU A 202 1.60 -4.73 -12.15
C LEU A 202 2.76 -3.94 -11.60
N VAL A 203 2.58 -2.64 -11.42
CA VAL A 203 3.63 -1.76 -10.86
C VAL A 203 3.74 -1.96 -9.35
N VAL A 204 4.94 -2.31 -8.88
CA VAL A 204 5.23 -2.37 -7.44
C VAL A 204 5.85 -1.06 -7.00
N GLU A 205 5.11 -0.25 -6.24
CA GLU A 205 5.56 1.09 -5.83
C GLU A 205 6.43 1.09 -4.56
N ARG A 206 6.29 0.06 -3.74
CA ARG A 206 6.99 -0.01 -2.44
C ARG A 206 7.15 -1.46 -1.99
N PHE A 207 8.29 -1.72 -1.32
CA PHE A 207 8.60 -3.05 -0.77
C PHE A 207 8.69 -3.08 0.75
N ALA A 208 8.77 -1.95 1.42
CA ALA A 208 8.79 -1.90 2.87
C ALA A 208 8.20 -0.58 3.40
N SER A 209 7.71 -0.61 4.62
CA SER A 209 7.32 0.57 5.38
C SER A 209 8.51 1.12 6.16
N GLU A 210 8.62 2.44 6.23
CA GLU A 210 9.60 3.13 7.05
C GLU A 210 8.92 3.75 8.28
N ALA A 211 9.27 3.29 9.47
CA ALA A 211 8.83 3.90 10.72
C ALA A 211 10.02 4.19 11.64
N PRO A 212 9.96 5.24 12.45
CA PRO A 212 11.05 5.56 13.37
C PRO A 212 11.31 4.39 14.35
N PRO A 213 12.57 3.94 14.49
CA PRO A 213 12.93 2.78 15.33
C PRO A 213 12.45 2.85 16.78
N ARG A 214 12.29 4.06 17.31
CA ARG A 214 11.80 4.28 18.68
C ARG A 214 10.41 3.72 18.96
N TYR A 215 9.60 3.55 17.92
CA TYR A 215 8.24 3.00 18.01
C TYR A 215 8.18 1.49 17.81
N HIS A 216 9.23 0.89 17.25
CA HIS A 216 9.25 -0.54 16.94
C HIS A 216 9.34 -1.37 18.22
N TYR A 217 8.66 -2.52 18.17
CA TYR A 217 8.72 -3.59 19.15
C TYR A 217 9.14 -4.89 18.46
N GLY A 218 10.01 -5.69 19.11
CA GLY A 218 10.53 -6.92 18.53
C GLY A 218 11.62 -6.71 17.45
N PRO A 219 11.92 -7.75 16.65
CA PRO A 219 12.95 -7.71 15.63
C PRO A 219 12.70 -6.63 14.57
N ASN A 220 13.76 -5.95 14.13
CA ASN A 220 13.69 -4.96 13.07
C ASN A 220 15.02 -4.92 12.29
N TRP A 221 15.01 -4.30 11.11
CA TRP A 221 16.19 -4.21 10.25
C TRP A 221 17.04 -2.93 10.46
N GLY A 222 16.78 -2.18 11.52
CA GLY A 222 17.39 -0.87 11.73
C GLY A 222 16.84 0.19 10.76
N LEU A 223 17.71 1.11 10.33
CA LEU A 223 17.34 2.26 9.49
C LEU A 223 17.53 1.95 7.98
N ILE A 224 16.91 0.91 7.46
CA ILE A 224 16.92 0.66 6.02
C ILE A 224 15.83 1.49 5.35
N ARG A 225 16.24 2.29 4.35
CA ARG A 225 15.33 3.08 3.52
C ARG A 225 14.82 2.25 2.34
N ASN A 226 13.64 2.57 1.82
CA ASN A 226 13.08 1.91 0.65
C ASN A 226 14.04 1.89 -0.55
N GLU A 227 14.77 2.97 -0.79
CA GLU A 227 15.77 3.04 -1.87
C GLU A 227 16.90 2.00 -1.69
N GLN A 228 17.38 1.80 -0.45
CA GLN A 228 18.39 0.79 -0.17
C GLN A 228 17.82 -0.62 -0.34
N LEU A 229 16.58 -0.85 0.09
CA LEU A 229 15.93 -2.14 -0.11
C LEU A 229 15.72 -2.44 -1.60
N TRP A 230 15.35 -1.43 -2.40
CA TRP A 230 15.27 -1.54 -3.85
C TRP A 230 16.58 -2.04 -4.46
N GLN A 231 17.70 -1.41 -4.11
CA GLN A 231 19.03 -1.80 -4.59
C GLN A 231 19.39 -3.25 -4.22
N LEU A 232 19.03 -3.68 -3.00
CA LEU A 232 19.24 -5.05 -2.54
C LEU A 232 18.37 -6.05 -3.32
N LEU A 233 17.12 -5.71 -3.61
CA LEU A 233 16.21 -6.52 -4.41
C LEU A 233 16.69 -6.65 -5.87
N GLU A 234 17.06 -5.54 -6.50
CA GLU A 234 17.62 -5.54 -7.87
C GLU A 234 18.88 -6.42 -7.94
N LYS A 235 19.79 -6.26 -6.99
CA LYS A 235 20.98 -7.09 -6.89
C LYS A 235 20.63 -8.57 -6.79
N ARG A 236 19.67 -8.93 -5.91
CA ARG A 236 19.25 -10.32 -5.71
C ARG A 236 18.58 -10.91 -6.96
N LEU A 237 17.76 -10.14 -7.66
CA LEU A 237 17.16 -10.55 -8.95
C LEU A 237 18.25 -10.83 -9.99
N LEU A 238 19.24 -9.96 -10.12
CA LEU A 238 20.37 -10.13 -11.03
C LEU A 238 21.22 -11.35 -10.68
N GLU A 239 21.57 -11.54 -9.41
CA GLU A 239 22.35 -12.69 -8.94
C GLU A 239 21.64 -14.03 -9.23
N ARG A 240 20.31 -14.07 -9.19
CA ARG A 240 19.51 -15.25 -9.48
C ARG A 240 19.12 -15.38 -10.95
N GLY A 241 19.40 -14.38 -11.78
CA GLY A 241 19.02 -14.36 -13.20
C GLY A 241 17.49 -14.40 -13.39
N CYS A 242 16.72 -13.80 -12.46
CA CYS A 242 15.26 -13.81 -12.47
C CYS A 242 14.68 -12.40 -12.57
N TYR A 243 13.39 -12.30 -12.89
CA TYR A 243 12.69 -11.02 -13.11
C TYR A 243 11.21 -11.12 -12.72
N GLN A 244 10.56 -9.97 -12.59
CA GLN A 244 9.12 -9.92 -12.31
C GLN A 244 8.33 -10.61 -13.42
N GLY A 245 7.45 -11.51 -13.04
CA GLY A 245 6.57 -12.23 -13.97
C GLY A 245 7.19 -13.47 -14.63
N GLU A 246 8.43 -13.84 -14.27
CA GLU A 246 9.10 -15.03 -14.81
C GLU A 246 8.27 -16.31 -14.64
N LEU A 247 7.57 -16.43 -13.51
CA LEU A 247 6.72 -17.58 -13.17
C LEU A 247 5.22 -17.29 -13.34
N TYR A 248 4.84 -16.12 -13.85
CA TYR A 248 3.45 -15.76 -14.07
C TYR A 248 2.81 -16.66 -15.13
N GLY A 249 1.65 -17.26 -14.80
CA GLY A 249 0.92 -18.15 -15.69
C GLY A 249 1.49 -19.57 -15.83
N LEU A 250 2.63 -19.86 -15.23
CA LEU A 250 3.13 -21.22 -15.13
C LEU A 250 2.34 -21.94 -14.03
N LYS A 251 1.61 -23.00 -14.41
CA LYS A 251 1.00 -23.90 -13.42
C LYS A 251 2.12 -24.72 -12.80
N GLY A 252 2.30 -24.58 -11.49
CA GLY A 252 3.16 -25.44 -10.70
C GLY A 252 2.57 -26.85 -10.55
#